data_d31c08b782527b9c03a6c937c872792a
#
_entry.id   d31c08b782527b9c03a6c937c872792a
#
_cell.length_a   1.000
_cell.length_b   1.000
_cell.length_c   1.000
_cell.angle_alpha   90.00
_cell.angle_beta   90.00
_cell.angle_gamma   90.00
#
_symmetry.space_group_name_H-M   'P 1'
#
loop_
_entity.id
_entity.type
_entity.pdbx_description
1 polymer ?
#
loop_
_entity_poly.entity_id
_entity_poly.type
_entity_poly.pdbx_seq_one_letter_code
_entity_poly.pdbx_strand_id
1 'polypeptide(L)'
;YVGGACVKDSTIINGKKIDFAQGATVLGMMPNFIYKETGLSKKIKTFCPENPKLIYFENDNTPTRIFREITLLEKELKDRWNEKGDVKAFRNDENKVIEFIQKIYKEGTPPNLDQAVNEIGKDLTKLWIKGSAKDLLDHYFTSEKTKVYMGMTVIESSPSSYNEKGTSFTIPLMDSGSVFGGYWGFVKQGIWKISDELLELNNELGIETILNSEINDIDTNKGRISYTNNNLDSKIYYDYLLFCTDPLTPT
;
A
#
# COMPACT_ATOMS: atom_id res chain seq x y z
N TYR A 1 7.49 -1.36 20.96
CA TYR A 1 7.47 -0.04 20.34
C TYR A 1 6.22 0.13 19.46
N VAL A 2 5.88 1.37 19.15
CA VAL A 2 4.74 1.68 18.26
C VAL A 2 5.25 1.83 16.82
N GLY A 3 4.42 1.46 15.83
CA GLY A 3 4.64 1.77 14.44
C GLY A 3 5.05 0.60 13.55
N GLY A 4 5.42 -0.56 14.09
CA GLY A 4 5.81 -1.71 13.29
C GLY A 4 6.89 -1.35 12.26
N ALA A 5 6.58 -1.44 10.95
CA ALA A 5 7.50 -1.03 9.87
C ALA A 5 7.60 0.51 9.69
N CYS A 6 6.67 1.29 10.26
CA CYS A 6 6.69 2.76 10.22
C CYS A 6 7.49 3.36 11.36
N VAL A 7 8.74 2.92 11.55
CA VAL A 7 9.63 3.38 12.61
C VAL A 7 10.85 4.10 12.05
N LYS A 8 11.44 4.93 12.90
CA LYS A 8 12.71 5.59 12.60
C LYS A 8 13.87 4.95 13.36
N ASP A 9 15.02 5.08 12.79
CA ASP A 9 16.30 4.95 13.46
C ASP A 9 17.13 6.20 13.23
N SER A 10 18.27 6.33 13.85
CA SER A 10 19.12 7.49 13.77
C SER A 10 20.59 7.09 13.69
N THR A 11 21.36 7.84 12.92
CA THR A 11 22.81 7.70 12.86
C THR A 11 23.47 9.08 12.95
N ILE A 12 24.78 9.09 13.22
CA ILE A 12 25.58 10.32 13.23
C ILE A 12 26.47 10.33 11.99
N ILE A 13 26.27 11.32 11.12
CA ILE A 13 27.10 11.54 9.93
C ILE A 13 27.72 12.94 10.05
N ASN A 14 29.05 13.00 10.03
CA ASN A 14 29.78 14.27 10.18
C ASN A 14 29.33 15.12 11.39
N GLY A 15 29.10 14.47 12.54
CA GLY A 15 28.67 15.11 13.79
C GLY A 15 27.21 15.56 13.83
N LYS A 16 26.42 15.28 12.80
CA LYS A 16 24.98 15.58 12.74
C LYS A 16 24.16 14.31 12.89
N LYS A 17 23.14 14.36 13.76
CA LYS A 17 22.15 13.29 13.87
C LYS A 17 21.25 13.31 12.64
N ILE A 18 21.15 12.18 11.96
CA ILE A 18 20.29 11.97 10.81
C ILE A 18 19.29 10.87 11.19
N ASP A 19 18.02 11.22 11.17
CA ASP A 19 16.92 10.27 11.33
C ASP A 19 16.55 9.69 9.95
N PHE A 20 16.31 8.38 9.90
CA PHE A 20 15.92 7.68 8.66
C PHE A 20 14.86 6.63 8.95
N ALA A 21 14.11 6.25 7.91
CA ALA A 21 13.13 5.20 7.99
C ALA A 21 13.84 3.83 8.00
N GLN A 22 13.51 2.99 8.98
CA GLN A 22 14.12 1.67 9.12
C GLN A 22 13.39 0.60 8.29
N GLY A 23 12.08 0.75 8.09
CA GLY A 23 11.25 -0.18 7.33
C GLY A 23 10.51 0.52 6.19
N ALA A 24 9.25 0.91 6.42
CA ALA A 24 8.47 1.65 5.43
C ALA A 24 9.09 3.03 5.15
N THR A 25 9.15 3.41 3.88
CA THR A 25 9.77 4.68 3.44
C THR A 25 8.79 5.61 2.73
N VAL A 26 7.75 5.06 2.12
CA VAL A 26 6.79 5.79 1.29
C VAL A 26 5.36 5.57 1.77
N LEU A 27 4.50 6.55 1.50
CA LEU A 27 3.06 6.50 1.73
C LEU A 27 2.38 6.22 0.39
N GLY A 28 1.79 5.04 0.25
CA GLY A 28 1.15 4.60 -1.00
C GLY A 28 -0.29 4.16 -0.79
N MET A 29 -0.49 3.06 -0.10
CA MET A 29 -1.76 2.32 -0.07
C MET A 29 -2.82 2.87 0.91
N MET A 30 -2.56 3.93 1.67
CA MET A 30 -3.52 4.46 2.64
C MET A 30 -4.76 5.03 1.94
N PRO A 31 -5.98 4.56 2.27
CA PRO A 31 -7.21 5.15 1.77
C PRO A 31 -7.40 6.59 2.28
N ASN A 32 -7.85 7.49 1.41
CA ASN A 32 -8.00 8.90 1.75
C ASN A 32 -9.02 9.16 2.85
N PHE A 33 -10.04 8.31 2.98
CA PHE A 33 -11.00 8.46 4.07
C PHE A 33 -10.35 8.20 5.44
N ILE A 34 -9.50 7.17 5.58
CA ILE A 34 -8.72 6.92 6.81
C ILE A 34 -7.82 8.14 7.11
N TYR A 35 -7.09 8.63 6.11
CA TYR A 35 -6.19 9.79 6.26
C TYR A 35 -6.93 11.06 6.74
N LYS A 36 -8.19 11.24 6.31
CA LYS A 36 -9.03 12.39 6.70
C LYS A 36 -9.73 12.18 8.04
N GLU A 37 -10.35 11.03 8.24
CA GLU A 37 -11.18 10.76 9.42
C GLU A 37 -10.36 10.62 10.70
N THR A 38 -9.12 10.11 10.61
CA THR A 38 -8.16 10.12 11.73
C THR A 38 -7.55 11.50 12.00
N GLY A 39 -7.81 12.48 11.16
CA GLY A 39 -7.20 13.82 11.29
C GLY A 39 -5.74 13.91 10.84
N LEU A 40 -5.12 12.82 10.37
CA LEU A 40 -3.74 12.80 9.88
C LEU A 40 -3.49 13.85 8.78
N SER A 41 -4.49 14.09 7.93
CA SER A 41 -4.42 15.11 6.86
C SER A 41 -4.15 16.53 7.35
N LYS A 42 -4.45 16.82 8.63
CA LYS A 42 -4.21 18.12 9.27
C LYS A 42 -2.91 18.14 10.08
N LYS A 43 -2.49 16.98 10.59
CA LYS A 43 -1.34 16.84 11.50
C LYS A 43 -0.03 16.59 10.75
N ILE A 44 -0.02 15.81 9.66
CA ILE A 44 1.18 15.50 8.88
C ILE A 44 1.20 16.20 7.53
N LYS A 45 2.39 16.59 7.09
CA LYS A 45 2.62 17.17 5.76
C LYS A 45 3.15 16.10 4.82
N THR A 46 2.49 15.95 3.68
CA THR A 46 2.85 14.97 2.65
C THR A 46 3.15 15.64 1.32
N PHE A 47 3.88 14.97 0.45
CA PHE A 47 4.11 15.40 -0.92
C PHE A 47 4.36 14.22 -1.83
N CYS A 48 3.99 14.37 -3.11
CA CYS A 48 4.33 13.43 -4.17
C CYS A 48 4.99 14.21 -5.30
N PRO A 49 6.21 13.84 -5.73
CA PRO A 49 6.87 14.47 -6.86
C PRO A 49 6.08 14.33 -8.16
N GLU A 50 6.33 15.20 -9.13
CA GLU A 50 5.73 15.11 -10.48
C GLU A 50 6.16 13.81 -11.20
N ASN A 51 7.40 13.41 -10.99
CA ASN A 51 7.98 12.15 -11.48
C ASN A 51 8.46 11.31 -10.29
N PRO A 52 7.56 10.58 -9.61
CA PRO A 52 7.86 9.91 -8.35
C PRO A 52 8.84 8.74 -8.47
N LYS A 53 9.04 8.19 -9.68
CA LYS A 53 9.93 7.05 -9.92
C LYS A 53 10.89 7.33 -11.07
N LEU A 54 12.13 6.83 -10.92
CA LEU A 54 13.16 6.79 -11.95
C LEU A 54 13.54 5.33 -12.18
N ILE A 55 13.44 4.86 -13.42
CA ILE A 55 13.69 3.46 -13.78
C ILE A 55 14.94 3.37 -14.64
N TYR A 56 15.84 2.48 -14.24
CA TYR A 56 17.01 2.08 -15.00
C TYR A 56 16.89 0.61 -15.38
N PHE A 57 17.04 0.29 -16.65
CA PHE A 57 17.34 -1.06 -17.07
C PHE A 57 18.85 -1.20 -17.30
N GLU A 58 19.32 -2.43 -17.31
CA GLU A 58 20.71 -2.74 -17.66
C GLU A 58 21.10 -2.06 -18.98
N ASN A 59 22.24 -1.38 -18.99
CA ASN A 59 22.77 -0.59 -20.11
C ASN A 59 22.02 0.73 -20.41
N ASP A 60 21.08 1.17 -19.58
CA ASP A 60 20.52 2.50 -19.73
C ASP A 60 21.52 3.57 -19.24
N ASN A 61 21.87 4.54 -20.09
CA ASN A 61 22.76 5.65 -19.73
C ASN A 61 22.05 6.71 -18.88
N THR A 62 20.72 6.79 -18.96
CA THR A 62 19.89 7.77 -18.24
C THR A 62 18.60 7.12 -17.82
N PRO A 63 17.99 7.54 -16.68
CA PRO A 63 16.75 6.97 -16.21
C PRO A 63 15.58 7.33 -17.13
N THR A 64 14.61 6.41 -17.16
CA THR A 64 13.26 6.71 -17.65
C THR A 64 12.44 7.30 -16.50
N ARG A 65 11.81 8.44 -16.72
CA ARG A 65 11.01 9.13 -15.72
C ARG A 65 9.57 8.65 -15.75
N ILE A 66 9.03 8.30 -14.62
CA ILE A 66 7.63 7.91 -14.50
C ILE A 66 6.84 9.14 -14.04
N PHE A 67 6.16 9.77 -14.97
CA PHE A 67 5.37 10.97 -14.72
C PHE A 67 3.98 10.62 -14.19
N ARG A 68 3.44 11.47 -13.33
CA ARG A 68 2.04 11.41 -12.88
C ARG A 68 1.08 11.87 -13.98
N GLU A 69 1.50 12.86 -14.76
CA GLU A 69 0.74 13.36 -15.90
C GLU A 69 0.83 12.34 -17.05
N ILE A 70 -0.33 11.86 -17.52
CA ILE A 70 -0.45 10.73 -18.44
C ILE A 70 0.15 10.99 -19.81
N THR A 71 0.04 12.21 -20.32
CA THR A 71 0.58 12.56 -21.65
C THR A 71 2.11 12.60 -21.62
N LEU A 72 2.68 13.06 -20.50
CA LEU A 72 4.12 13.03 -20.30
C LEU A 72 4.63 11.60 -20.12
N LEU A 73 3.89 10.77 -19.39
CA LEU A 73 4.22 9.35 -19.22
C LEU A 73 4.20 8.63 -20.56
N GLU A 74 3.11 8.75 -21.33
CA GLU A 74 2.98 8.14 -22.66
C GLU A 74 4.13 8.52 -23.58
N LYS A 75 4.48 9.81 -23.60
CA LYS A 75 5.62 10.32 -24.38
C LYS A 75 6.94 9.70 -23.91
N GLU A 76 7.21 9.70 -22.62
CA GLU A 76 8.45 9.14 -22.07
C GLU A 76 8.60 7.64 -22.38
N LEU A 77 7.52 6.85 -22.19
CA LEU A 77 7.54 5.42 -22.50
C LEU A 77 7.75 5.16 -24.00
N LYS A 78 7.12 5.98 -24.87
CA LYS A 78 7.33 5.91 -26.31
C LYS A 78 8.78 6.23 -26.69
N ASP A 79 9.31 7.33 -26.18
CA ASP A 79 10.65 7.83 -26.57
C ASP A 79 11.76 6.94 -26.00
N ARG A 80 11.58 6.40 -24.78
CA ARG A 80 12.61 5.64 -24.06
C ARG A 80 12.53 4.14 -24.31
N TRP A 81 11.33 3.58 -24.39
CA TRP A 81 11.09 2.13 -24.46
C TRP A 81 10.39 1.69 -25.72
N ASN A 82 10.17 2.60 -26.69
CA ASN A 82 9.46 2.34 -27.94
C ASN A 82 8.06 1.74 -27.71
N GLU A 83 7.36 2.19 -26.66
CA GLU A 83 6.00 1.76 -26.37
C GLU A 83 5.05 2.24 -27.47
N LYS A 84 4.19 1.33 -27.96
CA LYS A 84 3.18 1.60 -29.00
C LYS A 84 1.77 1.22 -28.55
N GLY A 85 1.63 0.71 -27.33
CA GLY A 85 0.35 0.36 -26.73
C GLY A 85 -0.42 1.58 -26.24
N ASP A 86 -1.56 1.34 -25.59
CA ASP A 86 -2.47 2.37 -25.13
C ASP A 86 -2.34 2.62 -23.62
N VAL A 87 -1.37 3.47 -23.26
CA VAL A 87 -1.11 3.89 -21.87
C VAL A 87 -2.33 4.59 -21.25
N LYS A 88 -3.10 5.34 -22.07
CA LYS A 88 -4.29 6.06 -21.58
C LYS A 88 -5.43 5.11 -21.28
N ALA A 89 -5.69 4.14 -22.16
CA ALA A 89 -6.71 3.13 -21.91
C ALA A 89 -6.38 2.33 -20.65
N PHE A 90 -5.12 1.91 -20.48
CA PHE A 90 -4.67 1.24 -19.26
C PHE A 90 -5.02 2.04 -18.01
N ARG A 91 -4.60 3.32 -17.94
CA ARG A 91 -4.84 4.16 -16.75
C ARG A 91 -6.33 4.47 -16.54
N ASN A 92 -7.11 4.62 -17.58
CA ASN A 92 -8.56 4.84 -17.48
C ASN A 92 -9.28 3.60 -16.90
N ASP A 93 -8.91 2.42 -17.34
CA ASP A 93 -9.53 1.19 -16.87
C ASP A 93 -9.02 0.80 -15.46
N GLU A 94 -7.73 1.01 -15.19
CA GLU A 94 -7.16 0.90 -13.85
C GLU A 94 -7.90 1.78 -12.83
N ASN A 95 -8.16 3.04 -13.18
CA ASN A 95 -8.89 3.96 -12.29
C ASN A 95 -10.30 3.45 -11.95
N LYS A 96 -11.03 2.85 -12.90
CA LYS A 96 -12.34 2.24 -12.63
C LYS A 96 -12.23 1.11 -11.60
N VAL A 97 -11.20 0.28 -11.73
CA VAL A 97 -10.95 -0.82 -10.79
C VAL A 97 -10.53 -0.28 -9.42
N ILE A 98 -9.70 0.75 -9.38
CA ILE A 98 -9.30 1.44 -8.14
C ILE A 98 -10.51 2.05 -7.43
N GLU A 99 -11.41 2.74 -8.15
CA GLU A 99 -12.64 3.29 -7.59
C GLU A 99 -13.53 2.20 -6.97
N PHE A 100 -13.65 1.06 -7.64
CA PHE A 100 -14.33 -0.12 -7.10
C PHE A 100 -13.67 -0.61 -5.81
N ILE A 101 -12.35 -0.77 -5.76
CA ILE A 101 -11.60 -1.18 -4.56
C ILE A 101 -11.82 -0.18 -3.41
N GLN A 102 -11.72 1.11 -3.68
CA GLN A 102 -11.90 2.15 -2.68
C GLN A 102 -13.33 2.19 -2.11
N LYS A 103 -14.34 1.95 -2.96
CA LYS A 103 -15.73 1.82 -2.54
C LYS A 103 -15.90 0.67 -1.56
N ILE A 104 -15.37 -0.51 -1.87
CA ILE A 104 -15.42 -1.70 -1.01
C ILE A 104 -14.72 -1.46 0.33
N TYR A 105 -13.55 -0.84 0.34
CA TYR A 105 -12.86 -0.48 1.58
C TYR A 105 -13.71 0.43 2.47
N LYS A 106 -14.42 1.38 1.88
CA LYS A 106 -15.30 2.29 2.62
C LYS A 106 -16.56 1.61 3.15
N GLU A 107 -17.12 0.69 2.37
CA GLU A 107 -18.30 -0.09 2.76
C GLU A 107 -17.99 -1.13 3.85
N GLY A 108 -16.74 -1.57 3.95
CA GLY A 108 -16.30 -2.58 4.93
C GLY A 108 -16.88 -3.96 4.72
N THR A 109 -17.39 -4.26 3.52
CA THR A 109 -17.95 -5.56 3.16
C THR A 109 -16.98 -6.35 2.30
N PRO A 110 -16.88 -7.68 2.47
CA PRO A 110 -16.08 -8.49 1.58
C PRO A 110 -16.57 -8.38 0.13
N PRO A 111 -15.67 -8.10 -0.84
CA PRO A 111 -16.05 -8.00 -2.24
C PRO A 111 -16.44 -9.36 -2.81
N ASN A 112 -17.31 -9.35 -3.82
CA ASN A 112 -17.64 -10.52 -4.61
C ASN A 112 -17.60 -10.23 -6.11
N LEU A 113 -17.53 -11.28 -6.92
CA LEU A 113 -17.39 -11.15 -8.38
C LEU A 113 -18.63 -10.57 -9.07
N ASP A 114 -19.83 -10.85 -8.55
CA ASP A 114 -21.07 -10.30 -9.14
C ASP A 114 -21.13 -8.79 -8.93
N GLN A 115 -20.70 -8.32 -7.75
CA GLN A 115 -20.56 -6.89 -7.49
C GLN A 115 -19.56 -6.26 -8.45
N ALA A 116 -18.39 -6.88 -8.66
CA ALA A 116 -17.40 -6.39 -9.62
C ALA A 116 -17.98 -6.31 -11.05
N VAL A 117 -18.68 -7.35 -11.50
CA VAL A 117 -19.32 -7.35 -12.84
C VAL A 117 -20.35 -6.22 -12.98
N ASN A 118 -21.12 -5.96 -11.93
CA ASN A 118 -22.13 -4.90 -11.94
C ASN A 118 -21.52 -3.49 -11.94
N GLU A 119 -20.40 -3.29 -11.25
CA GLU A 119 -19.77 -1.97 -11.06
C GLU A 119 -18.81 -1.61 -12.21
N ILE A 120 -17.92 -2.52 -12.60
CA ILE A 120 -16.89 -2.26 -13.61
C ILE A 120 -17.10 -3.01 -14.94
N GLY A 121 -18.11 -3.86 -15.03
CA GLY A 121 -18.43 -4.64 -16.23
C GLY A 121 -17.68 -5.97 -16.32
N LYS A 122 -18.23 -6.87 -17.17
CA LYS A 122 -17.73 -8.24 -17.31
C LYS A 122 -16.30 -8.31 -17.86
N ASP A 123 -15.97 -7.46 -18.82
CA ASP A 123 -14.67 -7.52 -19.50
C ASP A 123 -13.53 -7.03 -18.58
N LEU A 124 -13.73 -5.93 -17.87
CA LEU A 124 -12.74 -5.45 -16.89
C LEU A 124 -12.61 -6.43 -15.72
N THR A 125 -13.71 -6.98 -15.20
CA THR A 125 -13.66 -8.02 -14.17
C THR A 125 -12.86 -9.24 -14.62
N LYS A 126 -13.05 -9.69 -15.86
CA LYS A 126 -12.29 -10.81 -16.42
C LYS A 126 -10.81 -10.50 -16.54
N LEU A 127 -10.46 -9.31 -17.03
CA LEU A 127 -9.09 -8.94 -17.33
C LEU A 127 -8.31 -8.52 -16.06
N TRP A 128 -8.89 -7.63 -15.24
CA TRP A 128 -8.22 -6.98 -14.12
C TRP A 128 -8.32 -7.74 -12.80
N ILE A 129 -9.36 -8.57 -12.62
CA ILE A 129 -9.57 -9.30 -11.35
C ILE A 129 -9.22 -10.78 -11.51
N LYS A 130 -9.68 -11.41 -12.59
CA LYS A 130 -9.50 -12.86 -12.80
C LYS A 130 -8.34 -13.20 -13.72
N GLY A 131 -7.78 -12.24 -14.43
CA GLY A 131 -6.69 -12.42 -15.37
C GLY A 131 -5.34 -12.68 -14.71
N SER A 132 -4.35 -13.03 -15.50
CA SER A 132 -2.95 -12.96 -15.08
C SER A 132 -2.39 -11.56 -15.35
N ALA A 133 -1.35 -11.18 -14.60
CA ALA A 133 -0.64 -9.92 -14.87
C ALA A 133 -0.10 -9.89 -16.31
N LYS A 134 0.37 -11.04 -16.80
CA LYS A 134 0.81 -11.17 -18.18
C LYS A 134 -0.30 -10.85 -19.17
N ASP A 135 -1.48 -11.49 -19.05
CA ASP A 135 -2.62 -11.26 -19.96
C ASP A 135 -3.05 -9.78 -19.94
N LEU A 136 -3.09 -9.17 -18.74
CA LEU A 136 -3.43 -7.77 -18.56
C LEU A 136 -2.44 -6.87 -19.29
N LEU A 137 -1.15 -7.04 -19.07
CA LEU A 137 -0.13 -6.15 -19.61
C LEU A 137 0.09 -6.37 -21.11
N ASP A 138 -0.07 -7.60 -21.61
CA ASP A 138 -0.05 -7.87 -23.06
C ASP A 138 -1.25 -7.26 -23.79
N HIS A 139 -2.36 -7.02 -23.09
CA HIS A 139 -3.53 -6.36 -23.67
C HIS A 139 -3.29 -4.88 -23.97
N TYR A 140 -2.55 -4.18 -23.10
CA TYR A 140 -2.36 -2.72 -23.24
C TYR A 140 -0.99 -2.32 -23.79
N PHE A 141 0.05 -3.10 -23.61
CA PHE A 141 1.44 -2.72 -23.88
C PHE A 141 2.14 -3.64 -24.86
N THR A 142 3.04 -3.04 -25.65
CA THR A 142 3.86 -3.76 -26.63
C THR A 142 5.33 -3.87 -26.20
N SER A 143 5.82 -2.92 -25.41
CA SER A 143 7.21 -2.92 -24.94
C SER A 143 7.42 -3.80 -23.73
N GLU A 144 8.36 -4.73 -23.79
CA GLU A 144 8.75 -5.58 -22.66
C GLU A 144 9.25 -4.76 -21.45
N LYS A 145 9.98 -3.66 -21.68
CA LYS A 145 10.41 -2.76 -20.59
C LYS A 145 9.20 -2.14 -19.88
N THR A 146 8.18 -1.71 -20.62
CA THR A 146 6.92 -1.20 -20.03
C THR A 146 6.21 -2.27 -19.21
N LYS A 147 6.08 -3.49 -19.76
CA LYS A 147 5.43 -4.60 -19.06
C LYS A 147 6.17 -4.99 -17.79
N VAL A 148 7.49 -5.09 -17.84
CA VAL A 148 8.33 -5.38 -16.66
C VAL A 148 8.12 -4.31 -15.59
N TYR A 149 8.15 -3.04 -15.95
CA TYR A 149 7.93 -1.95 -15.01
C TYR A 149 6.53 -2.00 -14.40
N MET A 150 5.46 -2.11 -15.22
CA MET A 150 4.08 -2.12 -14.74
C MET A 150 3.75 -3.38 -13.93
N GLY A 151 4.40 -4.51 -14.23
CA GLY A 151 4.22 -5.78 -13.52
C GLY A 151 5.08 -5.95 -12.26
N MET A 152 5.99 -5.02 -11.97
CA MET A 152 6.93 -5.14 -10.85
C MET A 152 6.21 -5.31 -9.50
N THR A 153 5.08 -4.62 -9.31
CA THR A 153 4.28 -4.70 -8.09
C THR A 153 3.77 -6.11 -7.78
N VAL A 154 3.55 -6.95 -8.79
CA VAL A 154 3.13 -8.35 -8.60
C VAL A 154 4.23 -9.16 -7.93
N ILE A 155 5.47 -8.95 -8.34
CA ILE A 155 6.64 -9.67 -7.80
C ILE A 155 6.99 -9.15 -6.39
N GLU A 156 6.86 -7.85 -6.17
CA GLU A 156 7.14 -7.22 -4.87
C GLU A 156 6.15 -7.61 -3.78
N SER A 157 4.90 -7.89 -4.13
CA SER A 157 3.81 -8.07 -3.15
C SER A 157 3.34 -9.52 -2.98
N SER A 158 3.81 -10.45 -3.82
CA SER A 158 3.34 -11.84 -3.80
C SER A 158 4.42 -12.81 -4.29
N PRO A 159 4.50 -14.03 -3.72
CA PRO A 159 5.30 -15.11 -4.28
C PRO A 159 4.68 -15.73 -5.55
N SER A 160 3.53 -15.23 -6.00
CA SER A 160 2.80 -15.76 -7.15
C SER A 160 3.51 -15.48 -8.47
N SER A 161 3.32 -16.38 -9.42
CA SER A 161 3.85 -16.19 -10.77
C SER A 161 3.07 -15.12 -11.53
N TYR A 162 3.79 -14.31 -12.28
CA TYR A 162 3.24 -13.33 -13.22
C TYR A 162 2.21 -13.91 -14.21
N ASN A 163 2.30 -15.22 -14.50
CA ASN A 163 1.38 -15.95 -15.38
C ASN A 163 0.16 -16.52 -14.64
N GLU A 164 0.11 -16.44 -13.32
CA GLU A 164 -0.95 -17.05 -12.52
C GLU A 164 -2.22 -16.21 -12.58
N LYS A 165 -3.38 -16.89 -12.63
CA LYS A 165 -4.69 -16.22 -12.63
C LYS A 165 -4.94 -15.51 -11.30
N GLY A 166 -5.53 -14.30 -11.39
CA GLY A 166 -5.77 -13.42 -10.25
C GLY A 166 -4.64 -12.43 -9.99
N THR A 167 -3.43 -12.63 -10.54
CA THR A 167 -2.29 -11.72 -10.29
C THR A 167 -2.45 -10.35 -10.94
N SER A 168 -3.31 -10.21 -11.97
CA SER A 168 -3.67 -8.90 -12.54
C SER A 168 -4.25 -7.94 -11.50
N PHE A 169 -4.98 -8.45 -10.51
CA PHE A 169 -5.61 -7.64 -9.47
C PHE A 169 -4.60 -6.96 -8.53
N THR A 170 -3.39 -7.51 -8.41
CA THR A 170 -2.34 -6.91 -7.57
C THR A 170 -1.96 -5.50 -8.04
N ILE A 171 -2.00 -5.23 -9.35
CA ILE A 171 -1.61 -3.94 -9.93
C ILE A 171 -2.52 -2.81 -9.42
N PRO A 172 -3.86 -2.82 -9.67
CA PRO A 172 -4.74 -1.77 -9.17
C PRO A 172 -4.87 -1.79 -7.64
N LEU A 173 -4.68 -2.94 -6.98
CA LEU A 173 -4.69 -3.04 -5.53
C LEU A 173 -3.55 -2.22 -4.91
N MET A 174 -2.33 -2.34 -5.43
CA MET A 174 -1.17 -1.58 -4.95
C MET A 174 -1.29 -0.07 -5.24
N ASP A 175 -1.96 0.31 -6.31
CA ASP A 175 -2.22 1.71 -6.67
C ASP A 175 -3.57 2.23 -6.11
N SER A 176 -4.30 1.43 -5.29
CA SER A 176 -5.60 1.82 -4.72
C SER A 176 -5.52 2.85 -3.61
N GLY A 177 -4.34 3.15 -3.08
CA GLY A 177 -4.14 4.25 -2.13
C GLY A 177 -4.52 5.59 -2.75
N SER A 178 -5.32 6.38 -2.02
CA SER A 178 -5.93 7.58 -2.60
C SER A 178 -5.43 8.90 -2.04
N VAL A 179 -4.45 8.88 -1.14
CA VAL A 179 -3.83 10.13 -0.62
C VAL A 179 -3.20 10.94 -1.74
N PHE A 180 -2.59 10.27 -2.73
CA PHE A 180 -1.98 10.90 -3.89
C PHE A 180 -2.60 10.47 -5.23
N GLY A 181 -3.83 9.98 -5.23
CA GLY A 181 -4.54 9.56 -6.45
C GLY A 181 -3.89 8.37 -7.15
N GLY A 182 -3.55 7.32 -6.41
CA GLY A 182 -2.92 6.10 -6.94
C GLY A 182 -1.40 6.16 -7.05
N TYR A 183 -0.77 7.28 -6.71
CA TYR A 183 0.68 7.41 -6.67
C TYR A 183 1.23 7.26 -5.25
N TRP A 184 2.51 7.00 -5.16
CA TRP A 184 3.24 6.88 -3.90
C TRP A 184 4.06 8.14 -3.66
N GLY A 185 3.96 8.65 -2.45
CA GLY A 185 4.64 9.89 -2.05
C GLY A 185 5.31 9.75 -0.69
N PHE A 186 5.63 10.88 -0.11
CA PHE A 186 6.44 10.95 1.09
C PHE A 186 5.74 11.75 2.19
N VAL A 187 6.03 11.39 3.43
CA VAL A 187 5.71 12.17 4.61
C VAL A 187 6.91 13.07 4.96
N LYS A 188 6.69 14.36 5.09
CA LYS A 188 7.74 15.27 5.55
C LYS A 188 8.20 14.89 6.96
N GLN A 189 9.50 14.88 7.18
CA GLN A 189 10.18 14.41 8.38
C GLN A 189 10.24 12.87 8.52
N GLY A 190 9.55 12.10 7.68
CA GLY A 190 9.61 10.65 7.63
C GLY A 190 8.28 9.97 7.90
N ILE A 191 8.15 8.73 7.41
CA ILE A 191 6.92 7.94 7.48
C ILE A 191 6.46 7.65 8.92
N TRP A 192 7.38 7.57 9.88
CA TRP A 192 7.10 7.34 11.29
C TRP A 192 6.19 8.40 11.93
N LYS A 193 6.08 9.60 11.32
CA LYS A 193 5.14 10.62 11.80
C LYS A 193 3.69 10.13 11.78
N ILE A 194 3.35 9.19 10.92
CA ILE A 194 2.02 8.56 10.91
C ILE A 194 1.79 7.81 12.23
N SER A 195 2.75 7.00 12.63
CA SER A 195 2.66 6.22 13.88
C SER A 195 2.67 7.10 15.11
N ASP A 196 3.51 8.15 15.12
CA ASP A 196 3.57 9.12 16.22
C ASP A 196 2.21 9.81 16.41
N GLU A 197 1.60 10.32 15.32
CA GLU A 197 0.33 11.04 15.39
C GLU A 197 -0.87 10.12 15.70
N LEU A 198 -0.84 8.86 15.25
CA LEU A 198 -1.88 7.89 15.63
C LEU A 198 -1.77 7.50 17.10
N LEU A 199 -0.55 7.36 17.65
CA LEU A 199 -0.37 7.14 19.08
C LEU A 199 -0.89 8.33 19.90
N GLU A 200 -0.60 9.55 19.46
CA GLU A 200 -1.12 10.76 20.12
C GLU A 200 -2.64 10.82 20.07
N LEU A 201 -3.24 10.47 18.93
CA LEU A 201 -4.69 10.36 18.80
C LEU A 201 -5.27 9.31 19.76
N ASN A 202 -4.64 8.17 19.90
CA ASN A 202 -5.05 7.15 20.88
C ASN A 202 -5.05 7.73 22.31
N ASN A 203 -4.00 8.46 22.67
CA ASN A 203 -3.93 9.10 23.99
C ASN A 203 -5.02 10.16 24.18
N GLU A 204 -5.28 11.00 23.17
CA GLU A 204 -6.37 12.00 23.17
C GLU A 204 -7.75 11.35 23.37
N LEU A 205 -7.96 10.15 22.83
CA LEU A 205 -9.17 9.36 22.93
C LEU A 205 -9.26 8.51 24.20
N GLY A 206 -8.25 8.53 25.06
CA GLY A 206 -8.19 7.72 26.28
C GLY A 206 -7.95 6.23 26.02
N ILE A 207 -7.41 5.87 24.85
CA ILE A 207 -7.07 4.48 24.49
C ILE A 207 -5.72 4.15 25.12
N GLU A 208 -5.71 3.13 25.97
CA GLU A 208 -4.47 2.64 26.60
C GLU A 208 -3.64 1.84 25.61
N THR A 209 -2.35 2.16 25.50
CA THR A 209 -1.38 1.43 24.69
C THR A 209 -0.35 0.79 25.61
N ILE A 210 -0.38 -0.53 25.75
CA ILE A 210 0.52 -1.27 26.62
C ILE A 210 1.67 -1.81 25.78
N LEU A 211 2.85 -1.22 25.94
CA LEU A 211 4.08 -1.61 25.22
C LEU A 211 4.86 -2.67 25.98
N ASN A 212 5.85 -3.30 25.34
CA ASN A 212 6.70 -4.36 25.89
C ASN A 212 5.90 -5.49 26.53
N SER A 213 4.82 -5.88 25.86
CA SER A 213 3.88 -6.88 26.33
C SER A 213 3.88 -8.08 25.41
N GLU A 214 4.17 -9.24 25.95
CA GLU A 214 4.12 -10.52 25.25
C GLU A 214 2.81 -11.23 25.61
N ILE A 215 2.02 -11.59 24.63
CA ILE A 215 0.76 -12.34 24.81
C ILE A 215 1.13 -13.81 25.03
N ASN A 216 0.72 -14.36 26.17
CA ASN A 216 1.03 -15.73 26.56
C ASN A 216 -0.13 -16.70 26.29
N ASP A 217 -1.38 -16.21 26.43
CA ASP A 217 -2.57 -17.05 26.30
C ASP A 217 -3.81 -16.19 25.99
N ILE A 218 -4.70 -16.72 25.17
CA ILE A 218 -5.99 -16.12 24.83
C ILE A 218 -7.10 -17.14 25.12
N ASP A 219 -7.80 -16.95 26.22
CA ASP A 219 -8.96 -17.77 26.61
C ASP A 219 -10.26 -17.16 26.05
N THR A 220 -10.65 -17.61 24.86
CA THR A 220 -11.83 -17.10 24.17
C THR A 220 -13.14 -17.42 24.89
N ASN A 221 -13.18 -18.50 25.71
CA ASN A 221 -14.37 -18.86 26.47
C ASN A 221 -14.62 -17.89 27.63
N LYS A 222 -13.55 -17.31 28.18
CA LYS A 222 -13.63 -16.35 29.29
C LYS A 222 -13.45 -14.90 28.84
N GLY A 223 -13.22 -14.64 27.55
CA GLY A 223 -12.92 -13.30 27.03
C GLY A 223 -11.68 -12.69 27.72
N ARG A 224 -10.60 -13.48 27.86
CA ARG A 224 -9.42 -13.09 28.65
C ARG A 224 -8.15 -13.25 27.87
N ILE A 225 -7.25 -12.27 27.96
CA ILE A 225 -5.86 -12.34 27.51
C ILE A 225 -4.95 -12.36 28.73
N SER A 226 -3.98 -13.28 28.76
CA SER A 226 -2.86 -13.29 29.70
C SER A 226 -1.61 -12.82 28.97
N TYR A 227 -0.89 -11.89 29.56
CA TYR A 227 0.31 -11.31 28.95
C TYR A 227 1.37 -11.00 30.02
N THR A 228 2.62 -10.96 29.61
CA THR A 228 3.74 -10.53 30.45
C THR A 228 4.17 -9.13 30.01
N ASN A 229 4.14 -8.18 30.93
CA ASN A 229 4.63 -6.82 30.73
C ASN A 229 5.77 -6.53 31.68
N ASN A 230 6.95 -6.17 31.17
CA ASN A 230 8.15 -5.92 32.00
C ASN A 230 8.43 -7.00 33.03
N ASN A 231 8.30 -8.27 32.66
CA ASN A 231 8.44 -9.47 33.52
C ASN A 231 7.35 -9.64 34.58
N LEU A 232 6.23 -8.96 34.47
CA LEU A 232 5.09 -9.11 35.37
C LEU A 232 3.90 -9.70 34.59
N ASP A 233 3.40 -10.83 35.10
CA ASP A 233 2.22 -11.47 34.52
C ASP A 233 0.96 -10.67 34.85
N SER A 234 0.15 -10.41 33.80
CA SER A 234 -1.04 -9.61 33.86
C SER A 234 -2.17 -10.26 33.07
N LYS A 235 -3.39 -9.83 33.33
CA LYS A 235 -4.60 -10.29 32.64
C LYS A 235 -5.49 -9.13 32.29
N ILE A 236 -6.09 -9.18 31.08
CA ILE A 236 -7.10 -8.24 30.66
C ILE A 236 -8.31 -9.02 30.15
N TYR A 237 -9.51 -8.49 30.39
CA TYR A 237 -10.77 -9.06 29.90
C TYR A 237 -11.30 -8.18 28.77
N TYR A 238 -11.95 -8.78 27.80
CA TYR A 238 -12.47 -8.09 26.62
C TYR A 238 -13.86 -8.59 26.24
N ASP A 239 -14.66 -7.70 25.67
CA ASP A 239 -15.93 -8.02 25.01
C ASP A 239 -15.70 -8.32 23.52
N TYR A 240 -14.77 -7.60 22.90
CA TYR A 240 -14.35 -7.77 21.52
C TYR A 240 -12.83 -7.81 21.42
N LEU A 241 -12.31 -8.70 20.60
CA LEU A 241 -10.87 -8.82 20.34
C LEU A 241 -10.59 -8.71 18.84
N LEU A 242 -9.71 -7.76 18.47
CA LEU A 242 -9.23 -7.59 17.11
C LEU A 242 -7.75 -7.94 17.04
N PHE A 243 -7.41 -8.83 16.12
CA PHE A 243 -6.02 -9.17 15.83
C PHE A 243 -5.49 -8.30 14.70
N CYS A 244 -4.41 -7.57 14.95
CA CYS A 244 -3.66 -6.80 13.95
C CYS A 244 -2.25 -7.39 13.72
N THR A 245 -2.06 -8.66 14.07
CA THR A 245 -0.86 -9.46 13.79
C THR A 245 -1.01 -10.20 12.47
N ASP A 246 0.02 -10.97 12.08
CA ASP A 246 -0.12 -11.90 10.96
C ASP A 246 -1.17 -12.99 11.26
N PRO A 247 -1.79 -13.60 10.22
CA PRO A 247 -2.88 -14.56 10.43
C PRO A 247 -2.48 -15.85 11.17
N LEU A 248 -1.20 -16.17 11.23
CA LEU A 248 -0.69 -17.40 11.87
C LEU A 248 -0.40 -17.19 13.37
N THR A 249 -0.13 -15.96 13.80
CA THR A 249 0.18 -15.67 15.21
C THR A 249 -0.94 -16.06 16.19
N PRO A 250 -2.24 -15.89 15.87
CA PRO A 250 -3.34 -16.26 16.78
C PRO A 250 -3.67 -17.75 16.81
N THR A 251 -3.06 -18.58 15.99
CA THR A 251 -3.30 -20.04 15.92
C THR A 251 -2.34 -20.80 16.81
#